data_685cda29f974e60c2e0c336d185f25c5
#
_entry.id   685cda29f974e60c2e0c336d185f25c5
#
_cell.length_a   1.000
_cell.length_b   1.000
_cell.length_c   1.000
_cell.angle_alpha   90.00
_cell.angle_beta   90.00
_cell.angle_gamma   90.00
#
_symmetry.space_group_name_H-M   'P 1'
#
loop_
_entity.id
_entity.type
_entity.pdbx_description
1 polymer ?
#
loop_
_entity_poly.entity_id
_entity_poly.type
_entity_poly.pdbx_seq_one_letter_code
_entity_poly.pdbx_strand_id
1 'polypeptide(L)'
;MRIGAIELHSLSDGFFGLDGGAMFGVIPRPLWERTNPPDERNRIRLALRPLLIVCGKERLLVDTGIGDKWDAKNTDIYRIEHTDTIESSLARAGLRPEQVTKVVLTHLHFDHAGGATKLGPDVKPVPRFANARYYVQQKEWNLALNPNRRSRAAYLPDNFLPLQETGQLELVDGDLRLELAPGVTLELMLTGGHTPGHQIVTVTNKSEVRNQKPEFETAAFWGDLIPTRSHIATPYIMGYDLLPLETMEQKEKLVQQAVAGRWLSFLEHDPDFASGFS
;
A
#
# COMPACT_ATOMS: atom_id res chain seq x y z
N MET A 1 0.88 -6.70 15.78
CA MET A 1 -0.01 -5.90 16.64
C MET A 1 -1.41 -6.53 16.66
N ARG A 2 -2.27 -6.20 17.64
CA ARG A 2 -3.63 -6.77 17.71
C ARG A 2 -4.68 -5.71 18.00
N ILE A 3 -5.82 -5.83 17.30
CA ILE A 3 -7.05 -5.06 17.60
C ILE A 3 -8.18 -6.08 17.78
N GLY A 4 -8.46 -6.46 19.03
CA GLY A 4 -9.42 -7.52 19.34
C GLY A 4 -9.07 -8.84 18.64
N ALA A 5 -9.94 -9.32 17.74
CA ALA A 5 -9.75 -10.56 16.99
C ALA A 5 -8.82 -10.43 15.75
N ILE A 6 -8.34 -9.23 15.47
CA ILE A 6 -7.52 -8.93 14.28
C ILE A 6 -6.03 -8.94 14.68
N GLU A 7 -5.21 -9.67 13.95
CA GLU A 7 -3.76 -9.56 14.01
C GLU A 7 -3.26 -8.75 12.80
N LEU A 8 -2.37 -7.79 13.06
CA LEU A 8 -1.80 -6.88 12.09
C LEU A 8 -0.28 -7.05 12.04
N HIS A 9 0.26 -7.34 10.87
CA HIS A 9 1.68 -7.51 10.65
C HIS A 9 2.14 -6.58 9.52
N SER A 10 2.96 -5.57 9.84
CA SER A 10 3.69 -4.84 8.82
C SER A 10 4.77 -5.77 8.27
N LEU A 11 4.64 -6.14 7.01
CA LEU A 11 5.61 -6.95 6.29
C LEU A 11 6.73 -6.07 5.73
N SER A 12 7.67 -6.67 5.01
CA SER A 12 8.73 -5.96 4.29
C SER A 12 9.00 -6.65 2.96
N ASP A 13 9.07 -5.87 1.89
CA ASP A 13 9.61 -6.30 0.58
C ASP A 13 10.92 -5.55 0.27
N GLY A 14 11.63 -5.09 1.33
CA GLY A 14 12.87 -4.35 1.23
C GLY A 14 12.68 -2.83 1.20
N PHE A 15 13.58 -2.17 0.47
CA PHE A 15 13.61 -0.71 0.34
C PHE A 15 13.88 -0.31 -1.11
N PHE A 16 13.56 0.93 -1.43
CA PHE A 16 13.89 1.53 -2.72
C PHE A 16 14.13 3.03 -2.57
N GLY A 17 14.50 3.70 -3.65
CA GLY A 17 14.77 5.13 -3.64
C GLY A 17 14.11 5.86 -4.78
N LEU A 18 13.41 6.95 -4.46
CA LEU A 18 12.86 7.89 -5.42
C LEU A 18 13.45 9.28 -5.23
N ASP A 19 13.41 10.10 -6.29
CA ASP A 19 13.84 11.50 -6.21
C ASP A 19 13.09 12.26 -5.12
N GLY A 20 13.82 12.85 -4.17
CA GLY A 20 13.24 13.54 -3.03
C GLY A 20 12.43 14.78 -3.44
N GLY A 21 12.84 15.48 -4.50
CA GLY A 21 12.06 16.60 -5.02
C GLY A 21 10.73 16.15 -5.59
N ALA A 22 10.69 15.00 -6.29
CA ALA A 22 9.45 14.42 -6.78
C ALA A 22 8.56 13.92 -5.64
N MET A 23 9.14 13.34 -4.58
CA MET A 23 8.39 12.88 -3.40
C MET A 23 7.78 14.03 -2.60
N PHE A 24 8.41 15.20 -2.57
CA PHE A 24 7.93 16.36 -1.80
C PHE A 24 7.30 17.47 -2.64
N GLY A 25 7.23 17.30 -3.97
CA GLY A 25 6.54 18.21 -4.88
C GLY A 25 7.03 19.64 -4.77
N VAL A 26 6.17 20.55 -4.32
CA VAL A 26 6.48 21.98 -4.22
C VAL A 26 7.22 22.37 -2.93
N ILE A 27 7.41 21.44 -2.00
CA ILE A 27 8.09 21.71 -0.73
C ILE A 27 9.60 21.89 -0.98
N PRO A 28 10.21 23.00 -0.56
CA PRO A 28 11.64 23.25 -0.74
C PRO A 28 12.53 22.20 -0.06
N ARG A 29 13.59 21.77 -0.76
CA ARG A 29 14.54 20.77 -0.27
C ARG A 29 15.06 21.04 1.16
N PRO A 30 15.45 22.26 1.57
CA PRO A 30 15.95 22.52 2.93
C PRO A 30 14.95 22.19 4.05
N LEU A 31 13.66 22.00 3.72
CA LEU A 31 12.63 21.59 4.69
C LEU A 31 12.55 20.07 4.79
N TRP A 32 12.48 19.35 3.66
CA TRP A 32 12.28 17.90 3.68
C TRP A 32 13.57 17.08 3.86
N GLU A 33 14.75 17.59 3.45
CA GLU A 33 16.01 16.85 3.60
C GLU A 33 16.40 16.61 5.05
N ARG A 34 15.85 17.36 6.00
CA ARG A 34 16.09 17.19 7.44
C ARG A 34 15.50 15.90 7.99
N THR A 35 14.37 15.49 7.45
CA THR A 35 13.64 14.28 7.87
C THR A 35 13.86 13.13 6.90
N ASN A 36 14.14 13.42 5.64
CA ASN A 36 14.34 12.45 4.58
C ASN A 36 15.64 12.78 3.82
N PRO A 37 16.84 12.48 4.40
CA PRO A 37 18.10 12.83 3.78
C PRO A 37 18.29 12.09 2.46
N PRO A 38 18.56 12.82 1.35
CA PRO A 38 18.77 12.20 0.05
C PRO A 38 20.20 11.68 -0.12
N ASP A 39 20.37 10.73 -1.03
CA ASP A 39 21.67 10.30 -1.52
C ASP A 39 22.25 11.29 -2.55
N GLU A 40 23.44 10.95 -3.10
CA GLU A 40 24.14 11.78 -4.10
C GLU A 40 23.34 11.99 -5.40
N ARG A 41 22.37 11.11 -5.68
CA ARG A 41 21.47 11.17 -6.84
C ARG A 41 20.11 11.78 -6.49
N ASN A 42 20.01 12.47 -5.35
CA ASN A 42 18.79 13.09 -4.82
C ASN A 42 17.67 12.10 -4.46
N ARG A 43 17.97 10.80 -4.30
CA ARG A 43 16.97 9.80 -3.92
C ARG A 43 16.85 9.71 -2.41
N ILE A 44 15.65 9.77 -1.90
CA ILE A 44 15.36 9.44 -0.50
C ILE A 44 15.05 7.95 -0.37
N ARG A 45 15.39 7.37 0.77
CA ARG A 45 15.13 5.96 1.04
C ARG A 45 13.68 5.76 1.48
N LEU A 46 13.00 4.84 0.84
CA LEU A 46 11.61 4.48 1.08
C LEU A 46 11.52 2.99 1.43
N ALA A 47 10.68 2.64 2.39
CA ALA A 47 10.38 1.25 2.71
C ALA A 47 9.29 0.70 1.78
N LEU A 48 9.19 -0.61 1.71
CA LEU A 48 8.11 -1.35 1.07
C LEU A 48 7.45 -2.20 2.15
N ARG A 49 6.33 -1.73 2.70
CA ARG A 49 5.70 -2.29 3.91
C ARG A 49 4.24 -2.73 3.70
N PRO A 50 3.98 -3.76 2.91
CA PRO A 50 2.65 -4.33 2.82
C PRO A 50 2.08 -4.69 4.19
N LEU A 51 0.78 -4.55 4.37
CA LEU A 51 0.11 -4.89 5.62
C LEU A 51 -0.61 -6.24 5.49
N LEU A 52 -0.24 -7.20 6.33
CA LEU A 52 -0.98 -8.44 6.49
C LEU A 52 -2.01 -8.30 7.63
N ILE A 53 -3.26 -8.59 7.31
CA ILE A 53 -4.40 -8.61 8.23
C ILE A 53 -4.86 -10.07 8.39
N VAL A 54 -4.80 -10.61 9.61
CA VAL A 54 -5.27 -11.95 9.92
C VAL A 54 -6.50 -11.86 10.81
N CYS A 55 -7.61 -12.43 10.35
CA CYS A 55 -8.87 -12.49 11.10
C CYS A 55 -9.57 -13.83 10.85
N GLY A 56 -9.61 -14.70 11.84
CA GLY A 56 -10.17 -16.05 11.69
C GLY A 56 -9.49 -16.85 10.60
N LYS A 57 -10.21 -17.14 9.51
CA LYS A 57 -9.67 -17.85 8.33
C LYS A 57 -9.12 -16.89 7.27
N GLU A 58 -9.42 -15.60 7.38
CA GLU A 58 -8.98 -14.61 6.41
C GLU A 58 -7.52 -14.23 6.62
N ARG A 59 -6.80 -14.17 5.52
CA ARG A 59 -5.41 -13.73 5.41
C ARG A 59 -5.39 -12.71 4.28
N LEU A 60 -5.57 -11.46 4.63
CA LEU A 60 -5.67 -10.36 3.69
C LEU A 60 -4.36 -9.59 3.66
N LEU A 61 -3.86 -9.35 2.47
CA LEU A 61 -2.68 -8.53 2.24
C LEU A 61 -3.11 -7.20 1.61
N VAL A 62 -2.62 -6.08 2.12
CA VAL A 62 -2.76 -4.76 1.51
C VAL A 62 -1.43 -4.38 0.90
N ASP A 63 -1.43 -4.15 -0.39
CA ASP A 63 -0.28 -3.99 -1.29
C ASP A 63 0.70 -5.18 -1.25
N THR A 64 1.66 -5.19 -2.15
CA THR A 64 2.53 -6.35 -2.36
C THR A 64 4.00 -6.00 -2.51
N GLY A 65 4.35 -4.72 -2.41
CA GLY A 65 5.70 -4.24 -2.62
C GLY A 65 6.11 -4.20 -4.08
N ILE A 66 7.42 -4.07 -4.30
CA ILE A 66 8.03 -3.84 -5.61
C ILE A 66 8.29 -5.14 -6.40
N GLY A 67 8.33 -6.29 -5.68
CA GLY A 67 8.58 -7.60 -6.27
C GLY A 67 10.00 -7.78 -6.82
N ASP A 68 10.18 -8.85 -7.59
CA ASP A 68 11.47 -9.39 -8.00
C ASP A 68 11.72 -9.43 -9.52
N LYS A 69 10.86 -8.77 -10.32
CA LYS A 69 10.93 -8.76 -11.80
C LYS A 69 11.73 -7.58 -12.37
N TRP A 70 12.85 -7.23 -11.75
CA TRP A 70 13.65 -6.05 -12.08
C TRP A 70 14.95 -6.42 -12.80
N ASP A 71 15.28 -5.66 -13.85
CA ASP A 71 16.60 -5.71 -14.46
C ASP A 71 17.64 -4.89 -13.67
N ALA A 72 18.91 -5.10 -13.93
CA ALA A 72 20.00 -4.44 -13.23
C ALA A 72 19.98 -2.91 -13.38
N LYS A 73 19.55 -2.40 -14.56
CA LYS A 73 19.48 -0.97 -14.84
C LYS A 73 18.41 -0.29 -13.96
N ASN A 74 17.20 -0.84 -13.93
CA ASN A 74 16.11 -0.30 -13.14
C ASN A 74 16.34 -0.50 -11.64
N THR A 75 16.97 -1.62 -11.24
CA THR A 75 17.43 -1.82 -9.86
C THR A 75 18.37 -0.71 -9.41
N ASP A 76 19.31 -0.28 -10.25
CA ASP A 76 20.21 0.85 -9.94
C ASP A 76 19.48 2.20 -9.95
N ILE A 77 18.59 2.44 -10.93
CA ILE A 77 17.83 3.70 -11.01
C ILE A 77 17.01 3.92 -9.74
N TYR A 78 16.24 2.91 -9.33
CA TYR A 78 15.36 2.97 -8.17
C TYR A 78 16.05 2.54 -6.88
N ARG A 79 17.34 2.24 -6.90
CA ARG A 79 18.09 1.78 -5.71
C ARG A 79 17.32 0.70 -4.95
N ILE A 80 16.87 -0.36 -5.66
CA ILE A 80 16.09 -1.42 -5.05
C ILE A 80 17.00 -2.27 -4.16
N GLU A 81 16.67 -2.34 -2.87
CA GLU A 81 17.41 -3.08 -1.85
C GLU A 81 16.54 -4.27 -1.37
N HIS A 82 16.76 -5.45 -1.95
CA HIS A 82 16.06 -6.68 -1.54
C HIS A 82 16.66 -7.25 -0.24
N THR A 83 16.58 -6.48 0.85
CA THR A 83 16.97 -6.94 2.19
C THR A 83 15.99 -7.96 2.74
N ASP A 84 14.76 -7.87 2.29
CA ASP A 84 13.65 -8.78 2.53
C ASP A 84 12.86 -9.01 1.24
N THR A 85 12.01 -10.04 1.23
CA THR A 85 10.99 -10.27 0.20
C THR A 85 9.64 -10.46 0.86
N ILE A 86 8.56 -10.21 0.13
CA ILE A 86 7.22 -10.46 0.65
C ILE A 86 7.04 -11.92 1.12
N GLU A 87 7.66 -12.88 0.43
CA GLU A 87 7.61 -14.30 0.80
C GLU A 87 8.37 -14.58 2.10
N SER A 88 9.58 -14.01 2.28
CA SER A 88 10.34 -14.16 3.52
C SER A 88 9.63 -13.51 4.70
N SER A 89 8.98 -12.39 4.48
CA SER A 89 8.17 -11.70 5.48
C SER A 89 6.92 -12.49 5.87
N LEU A 90 6.21 -13.07 4.92
CA LEU A 90 5.09 -13.98 5.19
C LEU A 90 5.54 -15.21 5.97
N ALA A 91 6.69 -15.80 5.62
CA ALA A 91 7.25 -16.94 6.34
C ALA A 91 7.54 -16.62 7.82
N ARG A 92 8.05 -15.40 8.13
CA ARG A 92 8.21 -14.94 9.52
C ARG A 92 6.89 -14.79 10.27
N ALA A 93 5.80 -14.48 9.54
CA ALA A 93 4.45 -14.46 10.09
C ALA A 93 3.80 -15.88 10.16
N GLY A 94 4.54 -16.94 9.79
CA GLY A 94 4.07 -18.33 9.81
C GLY A 94 3.16 -18.67 8.63
N LEU A 95 3.22 -17.93 7.53
CA LEU A 95 2.38 -18.11 6.36
C LEU A 95 3.20 -18.37 5.09
N ARG A 96 2.56 -19.02 4.12
CA ARG A 96 3.04 -19.15 2.73
C ARG A 96 2.12 -18.35 1.80
N PRO A 97 2.59 -17.94 0.61
CA PRO A 97 1.80 -17.16 -0.35
C PRO A 97 0.43 -17.82 -0.69
N GLU A 98 0.36 -19.14 -0.75
CA GLU A 98 -0.86 -19.88 -1.08
C GLU A 98 -1.94 -19.79 0.02
N GLN A 99 -1.58 -19.32 1.20
CA GLN A 99 -2.51 -19.14 2.32
C GLN A 99 -3.13 -17.74 2.36
N VAL A 100 -2.66 -16.79 1.54
CA VAL A 100 -3.29 -15.50 1.36
C VAL A 100 -4.63 -15.68 0.64
N THR A 101 -5.71 -15.17 1.23
CA THR A 101 -7.07 -15.34 0.71
C THR A 101 -7.55 -14.14 -0.08
N LYS A 102 -7.05 -12.96 0.25
CA LYS A 102 -7.39 -11.69 -0.40
C LYS A 102 -6.15 -10.80 -0.52
N VAL A 103 -6.06 -10.06 -1.60
CA VAL A 103 -5.10 -8.99 -1.80
C VAL A 103 -5.88 -7.72 -2.16
N VAL A 104 -5.65 -6.63 -1.46
CA VAL A 104 -6.17 -5.32 -1.84
C VAL A 104 -4.99 -4.50 -2.33
N LEU A 105 -5.05 -4.01 -3.57
CA LEU A 105 -4.06 -3.08 -4.10
C LEU A 105 -4.62 -1.66 -3.95
N THR A 106 -3.87 -0.80 -3.23
CA THR A 106 -4.26 0.61 -3.06
C THR A 106 -4.33 1.31 -4.40
N HIS A 107 -3.38 0.99 -5.26
CA HIS A 107 -3.30 1.37 -6.67
C HIS A 107 -2.31 0.45 -7.41
N LEU A 108 -2.06 0.68 -8.70
CA LEU A 108 -1.30 -0.26 -9.54
C LEU A 108 0.11 0.24 -9.93
N HIS A 109 0.69 1.20 -9.21
CA HIS A 109 2.09 1.55 -9.40
C HIS A 109 3.00 0.38 -9.03
N PHE A 110 4.20 0.37 -9.62
CA PHE A 110 5.11 -0.78 -9.57
C PHE A 110 5.57 -1.15 -8.16
N ASP A 111 5.64 -0.20 -7.25
CA ASP A 111 6.09 -0.37 -5.87
C ASP A 111 4.99 -0.86 -4.91
N HIS A 112 3.74 -0.87 -5.38
CA HIS A 112 2.57 -1.42 -4.67
C HIS A 112 2.11 -2.76 -5.25
N ALA A 113 2.08 -2.85 -6.60
CA ALA A 113 1.59 -4.02 -7.31
C ALA A 113 2.70 -4.96 -7.81
N GLY A 114 3.98 -4.59 -7.66
CA GLY A 114 5.10 -5.36 -8.22
C GLY A 114 5.18 -6.80 -7.73
N GLY A 115 4.91 -7.01 -6.45
CA GLY A 115 4.89 -8.35 -5.85
C GLY A 115 3.59 -9.12 -6.05
N ALA A 116 2.55 -8.54 -6.67
CA ALA A 116 1.30 -9.25 -6.96
C ALA A 116 1.50 -10.43 -7.91
N THR A 117 2.52 -10.35 -8.75
CA THR A 117 2.92 -11.40 -9.69
C THR A 117 4.39 -11.78 -9.51
N LYS A 118 4.75 -12.95 -9.99
CA LYS A 118 6.13 -13.48 -10.07
C LYS A 118 6.35 -14.15 -11.41
N LEU A 119 7.60 -14.40 -11.77
CA LEU A 119 7.90 -15.22 -12.95
C LEU A 119 7.59 -16.70 -12.65
N GLY A 120 6.75 -17.28 -13.49
CA GLY A 120 6.46 -18.72 -13.50
C GLY A 120 7.55 -19.53 -14.20
N PRO A 121 7.36 -20.86 -14.32
CA PRO A 121 8.35 -21.75 -14.96
C PRO A 121 8.73 -21.38 -16.40
N ASP A 122 7.77 -20.80 -17.15
CA ASP A 122 7.98 -20.38 -18.54
C ASP A 122 8.47 -18.91 -18.65
N VAL A 123 8.97 -18.33 -17.56
CA VAL A 123 9.39 -16.94 -17.47
C VAL A 123 8.24 -15.96 -17.79
N LYS A 124 7.01 -16.42 -17.70
CA LYS A 124 5.81 -15.59 -17.85
C LYS A 124 5.32 -15.12 -16.47
N PRO A 125 4.85 -13.87 -16.36
CA PRO A 125 4.26 -13.40 -15.11
C PRO A 125 3.00 -14.23 -14.75
N VAL A 126 2.92 -14.67 -13.50
CA VAL A 126 1.75 -15.37 -12.92
C VAL A 126 1.42 -14.76 -11.57
N PRO A 127 0.17 -14.83 -11.10
CA PRO A 127 -0.18 -14.37 -9.76
C PRO A 127 0.67 -15.04 -8.68
N ARG A 128 1.26 -14.26 -7.79
CA ARG A 128 2.07 -14.78 -6.66
C ARG A 128 1.20 -15.46 -5.62
N PHE A 129 0.02 -14.94 -5.36
CA PHE A 129 -0.93 -15.47 -4.37
C PHE A 129 -2.03 -16.23 -5.09
N ALA A 130 -1.72 -17.51 -5.43
CA ALA A 130 -2.51 -18.33 -6.33
C ALA A 130 -3.97 -18.55 -5.90
N ASN A 131 -4.26 -18.47 -4.59
CA ASN A 131 -5.60 -18.70 -4.03
C ASN A 131 -6.30 -17.37 -3.64
N ALA A 132 -5.66 -16.24 -3.87
CA ALA A 132 -6.22 -14.95 -3.46
C ALA A 132 -7.16 -14.35 -4.52
N ARG A 133 -8.16 -13.61 -4.06
CA ARG A 133 -8.91 -12.64 -4.86
C ARG A 133 -8.22 -11.28 -4.72
N TYR A 134 -8.00 -10.59 -5.83
CA TYR A 134 -7.35 -9.27 -5.87
C TYR A 134 -8.38 -8.16 -6.10
N TYR A 135 -8.47 -7.23 -5.17
CA TYR A 135 -9.39 -6.10 -5.21
C TYR A 135 -8.67 -4.84 -5.70
N VAL A 136 -9.18 -4.27 -6.78
CA VAL A 136 -8.64 -3.06 -7.43
C VAL A 136 -9.80 -2.14 -7.80
N GLN A 137 -9.65 -0.84 -7.65
CA GLN A 137 -10.65 0.11 -8.10
C GLN A 137 -10.77 0.11 -9.64
N GLN A 138 -12.00 0.14 -10.15
CA GLN A 138 -12.29 0.18 -11.58
C GLN A 138 -11.60 1.38 -12.28
N LYS A 139 -11.56 2.54 -11.61
CA LYS A 139 -10.88 3.73 -12.13
C LYS A 139 -9.38 3.52 -12.26
N GLU A 140 -8.77 2.83 -11.29
CA GLU A 140 -7.34 2.50 -11.31
C GLU A 140 -7.01 1.52 -12.43
N TRP A 141 -7.81 0.48 -12.56
CA TRP A 141 -7.68 -0.50 -13.63
C TRP A 141 -7.76 0.16 -15.02
N ASN A 142 -8.74 1.04 -15.24
CA ASN A 142 -8.90 1.74 -16.49
C ASN A 142 -7.71 2.66 -16.82
N LEU A 143 -7.15 3.32 -15.80
CA LEU A 143 -5.94 4.14 -15.96
C LEU A 143 -4.72 3.26 -16.25
N ALA A 144 -4.54 2.15 -15.55
CA ALA A 144 -3.41 1.24 -15.74
C ALA A 144 -3.37 0.62 -17.16
N LEU A 145 -4.54 0.32 -17.73
CA LEU A 145 -4.65 -0.16 -19.12
C LEU A 145 -4.30 0.91 -20.16
N ASN A 146 -4.59 2.18 -19.87
CA ASN A 146 -4.38 3.31 -20.77
C ASN A 146 -3.72 4.49 -20.05
N PRO A 147 -2.49 4.31 -19.53
CA PRO A 147 -1.84 5.32 -18.71
C PRO A 147 -1.51 6.55 -19.55
N ASN A 148 -1.67 7.74 -18.96
CA ASN A 148 -1.25 8.97 -19.57
C ASN A 148 0.29 9.04 -19.70
N ARG A 149 0.80 10.01 -20.48
CA ARG A 149 2.24 10.14 -20.74
C ARG A 149 3.09 10.39 -19.48
N ARG A 150 2.51 11.00 -18.43
CA ARG A 150 3.19 11.32 -17.18
C ARG A 150 3.35 10.08 -16.30
N SER A 151 2.29 9.27 -16.18
CA SER A 151 2.24 8.13 -15.24
C SER A 151 2.62 6.78 -15.85
N ARG A 152 2.81 6.71 -17.18
CA ARG A 152 3.06 5.43 -17.90
C ARG A 152 4.20 4.60 -17.30
N ALA A 153 5.27 5.25 -16.84
CA ALA A 153 6.44 4.55 -16.31
C ALA A 153 6.16 3.84 -14.98
N ALA A 154 5.10 4.22 -14.27
CA ALA A 154 4.72 3.61 -13.00
C ALA A 154 3.85 2.35 -13.17
N TYR A 155 3.22 2.16 -14.35
CA TYR A 155 2.35 1.02 -14.62
C TYR A 155 3.06 -0.03 -15.46
N LEU A 156 3.41 -1.15 -14.85
CA LEU A 156 4.05 -2.28 -15.52
C LEU A 156 3.01 -3.39 -15.75
N PRO A 157 2.60 -3.67 -17.01
CA PRO A 157 1.53 -4.64 -17.30
C PRO A 157 1.72 -6.01 -16.68
N ASP A 158 2.96 -6.48 -16.60
CA ASP A 158 3.32 -7.76 -16.01
C ASP A 158 2.93 -7.88 -14.52
N ASN A 159 2.72 -6.75 -13.84
CA ASN A 159 2.35 -6.73 -12.43
C ASN A 159 0.86 -6.96 -12.19
N PHE A 160 -0.01 -6.70 -13.18
CA PHE A 160 -1.46 -6.72 -12.96
C PHE A 160 -2.27 -7.47 -14.04
N LEU A 161 -1.86 -7.51 -15.31
CA LEU A 161 -2.63 -8.22 -16.35
C LEU A 161 -2.86 -9.70 -16.02
N PRO A 162 -1.88 -10.47 -15.49
CA PRO A 162 -2.10 -11.85 -15.14
C PRO A 162 -3.23 -12.10 -14.13
N LEU A 163 -3.55 -11.10 -13.29
CA LEU A 163 -4.64 -11.18 -12.32
C LEU A 163 -6.01 -11.29 -13.02
N GLN A 164 -6.18 -10.58 -14.13
CA GLN A 164 -7.39 -10.66 -14.96
C GLN A 164 -7.41 -11.96 -15.76
N GLU A 165 -6.29 -12.33 -16.37
CA GLU A 165 -6.17 -13.53 -17.21
C GLU A 165 -6.49 -14.82 -16.43
N THR A 166 -6.16 -14.85 -15.13
CA THR A 166 -6.44 -16.02 -14.26
C THR A 166 -7.82 -15.93 -13.58
N GLY A 167 -8.58 -14.85 -13.79
CA GLY A 167 -9.89 -14.64 -13.16
C GLY A 167 -9.84 -14.34 -11.66
N GLN A 168 -8.69 -13.92 -11.14
CA GLN A 168 -8.53 -13.57 -9.73
C GLN A 168 -8.83 -12.10 -9.42
N LEU A 169 -8.95 -11.26 -10.46
CA LEU A 169 -9.24 -9.83 -10.32
C LEU A 169 -10.70 -9.60 -9.95
N GLU A 170 -10.93 -8.73 -8.97
CA GLU A 170 -12.22 -8.19 -8.56
C GLU A 170 -12.18 -6.67 -8.67
N LEU A 171 -12.96 -6.10 -9.57
CA LEU A 171 -13.02 -4.65 -9.78
C LEU A 171 -14.07 -4.04 -8.86
N VAL A 172 -13.65 -3.03 -8.10
CA VAL A 172 -14.47 -2.27 -7.15
C VAL A 172 -14.78 -0.91 -7.75
N ASP A 173 -16.03 -0.46 -7.65
CA ASP A 173 -16.44 0.88 -8.08
C ASP A 173 -16.90 1.70 -6.87
N GLY A 174 -16.00 2.53 -6.36
CA GLY A 174 -16.22 3.33 -5.15
C GLY A 174 -15.86 2.59 -3.85
N ASP A 175 -16.50 2.99 -2.74
CA ASP A 175 -16.22 2.38 -1.45
C ASP A 175 -16.79 0.97 -1.36
N LEU A 176 -16.01 0.06 -0.76
CA LEU A 176 -16.45 -1.33 -0.54
C LEU A 176 -16.28 -1.69 0.94
N ARG A 177 -17.32 -2.29 1.51
CA ARG A 177 -17.28 -2.83 2.88
C ARG A 177 -17.42 -4.34 2.86
N LEU A 178 -16.49 -5.03 3.52
CA LEU A 178 -16.46 -6.47 3.67
C LEU A 178 -16.49 -6.85 5.15
N GLU A 179 -17.38 -7.73 5.54
CA GLU A 179 -17.38 -8.34 6.87
C GLU A 179 -16.39 -9.51 6.88
N LEU A 180 -15.32 -9.44 7.67
CA LEU A 180 -14.30 -10.49 7.79
C LEU A 180 -14.68 -11.53 8.86
N ALA A 181 -15.36 -11.08 9.90
CA ALA A 181 -15.93 -11.88 11.00
C ALA A 181 -16.99 -11.04 11.72
N PRO A 182 -17.84 -11.63 12.57
CA PRO A 182 -18.83 -10.87 13.35
C PRO A 182 -18.19 -9.70 14.09
N GLY A 183 -18.61 -8.48 13.78
CA GLY A 183 -18.08 -7.24 14.34
C GLY A 183 -16.73 -6.78 13.79
N VAL A 184 -16.17 -7.48 12.80
CA VAL A 184 -14.93 -7.09 12.12
C VAL A 184 -15.21 -6.70 10.67
N THR A 185 -15.00 -5.43 10.37
CA THR A 185 -15.26 -4.86 9.05
C THR A 185 -13.97 -4.34 8.42
N LEU A 186 -13.74 -4.70 7.17
CA LEU A 186 -12.75 -4.09 6.27
C LEU A 186 -13.47 -3.09 5.38
N GLU A 187 -12.94 -1.89 5.26
CA GLU A 187 -13.40 -0.90 4.29
C GLU A 187 -12.30 -0.52 3.32
N LEU A 188 -12.60 -0.58 2.03
CA LEU A 188 -11.82 0.01 0.96
C LEU A 188 -12.46 1.37 0.66
N MET A 189 -11.73 2.44 0.90
CA MET A 189 -12.23 3.81 0.74
C MET A 189 -11.54 4.46 -0.45
N LEU A 190 -12.31 4.76 -1.49
CA LEU A 190 -11.80 5.47 -2.67
C LEU A 190 -11.42 6.90 -2.29
N THR A 191 -10.14 7.23 -2.40
CA THR A 191 -9.65 8.58 -2.11
C THR A 191 -9.42 9.41 -3.37
N GLY A 192 -9.05 8.76 -4.48
CA GLY A 192 -8.54 9.52 -5.62
C GLY A 192 -7.23 10.23 -5.27
N GLY A 193 -6.96 11.36 -5.89
CA GLY A 193 -5.83 12.24 -5.59
C GLY A 193 -4.51 11.77 -6.21
N HIS A 194 -3.83 10.84 -5.57
CA HIS A 194 -2.58 10.27 -6.09
C HIS A 194 -2.78 9.66 -7.48
N THR A 195 -3.74 8.77 -7.60
CA THR A 195 -4.34 8.36 -8.87
C THR A 195 -5.86 8.46 -8.76
N PRO A 196 -6.62 8.53 -9.87
CA PRO A 196 -8.08 8.59 -9.82
C PRO A 196 -8.73 7.39 -9.13
N GLY A 197 -8.03 6.26 -9.07
CA GLY A 197 -8.48 5.03 -8.45
C GLY A 197 -7.74 4.65 -7.17
N HIS A 198 -6.93 5.55 -6.60
CA HIS A 198 -6.26 5.29 -5.32
C HIS A 198 -7.29 5.09 -4.21
N GLN A 199 -7.04 4.12 -3.33
CA GLN A 199 -7.85 3.79 -2.17
C GLN A 199 -6.99 3.57 -0.93
N ILE A 200 -7.52 3.91 0.24
CA ILE A 200 -6.99 3.46 1.53
C ILE A 200 -7.78 2.27 2.05
N VAL A 201 -7.19 1.54 2.99
CA VAL A 201 -7.84 0.39 3.61
C VAL A 201 -7.94 0.62 5.10
N THR A 202 -9.15 0.47 5.67
CA THR A 202 -9.34 0.44 7.10
C THR A 202 -9.88 -0.90 7.56
N VAL A 203 -9.49 -1.34 8.75
CA VAL A 203 -10.07 -2.51 9.41
C VAL A 203 -10.49 -2.13 10.82
N THR A 204 -11.74 -2.38 11.14
CA THR A 204 -12.37 -1.99 12.42
C THR A 204 -12.88 -3.23 13.13
N ASN A 205 -12.59 -3.34 14.43
CA ASN A 205 -13.19 -4.34 15.31
C ASN A 205 -14.09 -3.66 16.34
N LYS A 206 -15.40 -3.82 16.19
CA LYS A 206 -16.44 -3.35 17.12
C LYS A 206 -16.89 -4.46 18.07
N SER A 207 -15.98 -5.37 18.49
CA SER A 207 -16.40 -6.44 19.38
C SER A 207 -16.78 -5.87 20.76
N GLU A 208 -18.03 -6.14 21.16
CA GLU A 208 -18.58 -5.82 22.48
C GLU A 208 -18.04 -6.78 23.55
N VAL A 209 -16.73 -6.85 23.75
CA VAL A 209 -16.20 -7.53 24.93
C VAL A 209 -16.41 -6.58 26.11
N ARG A 210 -17.45 -6.87 26.90
CA ARG A 210 -17.76 -6.16 28.15
C ARG A 210 -16.51 -6.06 29.01
N ASN A 211 -16.10 -4.82 29.32
CA ASN A 211 -15.09 -4.39 30.29
C ASN A 211 -13.63 -4.21 29.82
N GLN A 212 -13.27 -4.31 28.53
CA GLN A 212 -11.96 -3.83 28.06
C GLN A 212 -12.15 -3.02 26.79
N LYS A 213 -12.07 -1.69 26.92
CA LYS A 213 -12.01 -0.81 25.75
C LYS A 213 -10.64 -1.02 25.11
N PRO A 214 -10.55 -1.51 23.87
CA PRO A 214 -9.24 -1.66 23.22
C PRO A 214 -8.58 -0.30 23.06
N GLU A 215 -7.27 -0.26 23.05
CA GLU A 215 -6.51 0.97 22.80
C GLU A 215 -6.88 1.59 21.45
N PHE A 216 -7.10 0.74 20.45
CA PHE A 216 -7.55 1.10 19.10
C PHE A 216 -8.69 0.20 18.67
N GLU A 217 -9.70 0.77 18.01
CA GLU A 217 -10.80 0.02 17.37
C GLU A 217 -10.59 -0.13 15.86
N THR A 218 -9.84 0.80 15.24
CA THR A 218 -9.61 0.88 13.80
C THR A 218 -8.11 0.98 13.50
N ALA A 219 -7.67 0.24 12.49
CA ALA A 219 -6.38 0.45 11.85
C ALA A 219 -6.60 0.94 10.42
N ALA A 220 -5.71 1.82 9.93
CA ALA A 220 -5.72 2.35 8.59
C ALA A 220 -4.38 2.13 7.90
N PHE A 221 -4.42 1.66 6.66
CA PHE A 221 -3.30 1.63 5.73
C PHE A 221 -3.51 2.74 4.70
N TRP A 222 -2.58 3.68 4.65
CA TRP A 222 -2.78 4.95 3.95
C TRP A 222 -2.35 4.92 2.47
N GLY A 223 -1.54 3.92 2.05
CA GLY A 223 -0.94 3.91 0.73
C GLY A 223 -0.26 5.25 0.43
N ASP A 224 -0.41 5.72 -0.79
CA ASP A 224 0.21 6.96 -1.26
C ASP A 224 -0.61 8.25 -1.02
N LEU A 225 -1.70 8.14 -0.28
CA LEU A 225 -2.32 9.33 0.30
C LEU A 225 -1.42 9.97 1.38
N ILE A 226 -0.75 9.13 2.19
CA ILE A 226 0.24 9.51 3.20
C ILE A 226 1.37 8.47 3.18
N PRO A 227 2.35 8.59 2.26
CA PRO A 227 3.38 7.56 2.09
C PRO A 227 4.34 7.45 3.29
N THR A 228 4.67 8.57 3.94
CA THR A 228 5.54 8.61 5.13
C THR A 228 5.01 9.59 6.16
N ARG A 229 5.50 9.52 7.40
CA ARG A 229 5.16 10.51 8.47
C ARG A 229 5.49 11.95 8.08
N SER A 230 6.48 12.17 7.20
CA SER A 230 6.81 13.51 6.70
C SER A 230 5.72 14.07 5.78
N HIS A 231 4.81 13.24 5.28
CA HIS A 231 3.70 13.63 4.42
C HIS A 231 2.37 13.79 5.17
N ILE A 232 2.34 13.74 6.50
CA ILE A 232 1.10 13.91 7.27
C ILE A 232 0.52 15.32 7.12
N ALA A 233 1.38 16.35 7.15
CA ALA A 233 0.92 17.72 7.00
C ALA A 233 0.27 17.96 5.62
N THR A 234 -0.87 18.65 5.57
CA THR A 234 -1.70 18.80 4.37
C THR A 234 -0.93 19.23 3.12
N PRO A 235 -0.02 20.25 3.14
CA PRO A 235 0.68 20.68 1.92
C PRO A 235 1.83 19.75 1.49
N TYR A 236 2.20 18.76 2.29
CA TYR A 236 3.26 17.80 1.96
C TYR A 236 2.66 16.66 1.12
N ILE A 237 2.52 16.92 -0.17
CA ILE A 237 2.02 15.99 -1.18
C ILE A 237 3.10 15.72 -2.23
N MET A 238 2.93 14.67 -3.02
CA MET A 238 3.92 14.27 -4.00
C MET A 238 3.76 15.00 -5.33
N GLY A 239 4.87 15.26 -6.00
CA GLY A 239 4.87 15.64 -7.41
C GLY A 239 4.30 14.53 -8.31
N TYR A 240 4.21 13.30 -7.82
CA TYR A 240 3.59 12.17 -8.52
C TYR A 240 2.07 12.22 -8.51
N ASP A 241 1.43 12.97 -7.61
CA ASP A 241 -0.02 13.07 -7.53
C ASP A 241 -0.62 13.61 -8.84
N LEU A 242 -1.57 12.89 -9.39
CA LEU A 242 -2.24 13.29 -10.62
C LEU A 242 -3.28 14.40 -10.37
N LEU A 243 -3.89 14.40 -9.18
CA LEU A 243 -4.91 15.34 -8.73
C LEU A 243 -4.51 15.93 -7.37
N PRO A 244 -3.46 16.77 -7.30
CA PRO A 244 -2.82 17.17 -6.05
C PRO A 244 -3.75 17.89 -5.07
N LEU A 245 -4.72 18.68 -5.55
CA LEU A 245 -5.69 19.35 -4.69
C LEU A 245 -6.67 18.35 -4.06
N GLU A 246 -7.06 17.31 -4.80
CA GLU A 246 -7.89 16.22 -4.29
C GLU A 246 -7.13 15.40 -3.23
N THR A 247 -5.83 15.12 -3.45
CA THR A 247 -4.97 14.50 -2.43
C THR A 247 -4.98 15.30 -1.12
N MET A 248 -4.82 16.62 -1.19
CA MET A 248 -4.83 17.50 0.00
C MET A 248 -6.18 17.46 0.72
N GLU A 249 -7.28 17.56 -0.01
CA GLU A 249 -8.64 17.55 0.54
C GLU A 249 -8.95 16.23 1.24
N GLN A 250 -8.69 15.10 0.55
CA GLN A 250 -8.94 13.77 1.13
C GLN A 250 -8.04 13.50 2.33
N LYS A 251 -6.78 13.89 2.27
CA LYS A 251 -5.85 13.76 3.39
C LYS A 251 -6.33 14.53 4.61
N GLU A 252 -6.69 15.81 4.46
CA GLU A 252 -7.17 16.63 5.58
C GLU A 252 -8.41 16.00 6.23
N LYS A 253 -9.40 15.61 5.43
CA LYS A 253 -10.62 14.95 5.88
C LYS A 253 -10.33 13.67 6.66
N LEU A 254 -9.51 12.78 6.08
CA LEU A 254 -9.26 11.45 6.64
C LEU A 254 -8.34 11.49 7.85
N VAL A 255 -7.35 12.41 7.90
CA VAL A 255 -6.52 12.62 9.09
C VAL A 255 -7.38 13.12 10.26
N GLN A 256 -8.32 14.05 10.03
CA GLN A 256 -9.24 14.49 11.08
C GLN A 256 -10.08 13.33 11.63
N GLN A 257 -10.58 12.46 10.75
CA GLN A 257 -11.31 11.25 11.16
C GLN A 257 -10.42 10.28 11.95
N ALA A 258 -9.18 10.07 11.50
CA ALA A 258 -8.22 9.19 12.15
C ALA A 258 -7.87 9.68 13.57
N VAL A 259 -7.63 10.98 13.73
CA VAL A 259 -7.38 11.60 15.04
C VAL A 259 -8.59 11.45 15.95
N ALA A 260 -9.80 11.82 15.48
CA ALA A 260 -11.02 11.71 16.25
C ALA A 260 -11.36 10.25 16.63
N GLY A 261 -11.13 9.32 15.71
CA GLY A 261 -11.37 7.89 15.88
C GLY A 261 -10.20 7.13 16.53
N ARG A 262 -9.07 7.80 16.83
CA ARG A 262 -7.84 7.16 17.35
C ARG A 262 -7.41 5.97 16.50
N TRP A 263 -7.25 6.16 15.18
CA TRP A 263 -6.87 5.07 14.29
C TRP A 263 -5.40 4.71 14.45
N LEU A 264 -5.08 3.42 14.45
CA LEU A 264 -3.73 2.92 14.32
C LEU A 264 -3.29 3.03 12.86
N SER A 265 -2.32 3.88 12.58
CA SER A 265 -1.86 4.18 11.21
C SER A 265 -0.70 3.29 10.78
N PHE A 266 -0.76 2.77 9.54
CA PHE A 266 0.30 2.06 8.84
C PHE A 266 0.72 2.87 7.61
N LEU A 267 2.03 3.17 7.53
CA LEU A 267 2.64 3.93 6.45
C LEU A 267 3.56 3.00 5.64
N GLU A 268 3.29 2.90 4.34
CA GLU A 268 3.99 1.94 3.50
C GLU A 268 5.46 2.30 3.26
N HIS A 269 5.73 3.58 3.04
CA HIS A 269 7.04 4.05 2.57
C HIS A 269 7.92 4.67 3.64
N ASP A 270 7.45 4.79 4.89
CA ASP A 270 8.30 5.34 5.95
C ASP A 270 9.42 4.34 6.31
N PRO A 271 10.71 4.71 6.14
CA PRO A 271 11.81 3.77 6.38
C PRO A 271 11.99 3.42 7.85
N ASP A 272 11.63 4.31 8.77
CA ASP A 272 11.90 4.19 10.22
C ASP A 272 10.66 3.84 11.02
N PHE A 273 9.47 4.09 10.47
CA PHE A 273 8.21 3.99 11.17
C PHE A 273 7.20 3.13 10.40
N ALA A 274 6.96 1.92 10.89
CA ALA A 274 6.02 1.01 10.25
C ALA A 274 4.57 1.29 10.63
N SER A 275 4.32 1.65 11.89
CA SER A 275 2.97 1.89 12.42
C SER A 275 3.01 2.70 13.71
N GLY A 276 1.94 3.41 13.99
CA GLY A 276 1.77 4.16 15.22
C GLY A 276 0.48 4.96 15.28
N PHE A 277 0.39 5.75 16.33
CA PHE A 277 -0.71 6.66 16.59
C PHE A 277 -0.27 8.09 16.28
N SER A 278 -1.06 8.82 15.49
CA SER A 278 -0.83 10.25 15.18
C SER A 278 -1.65 11.14 16.11
#